data_7b1d156479155c67fa8c2531d44c81c4
#
_entry.id   7b1d156479155c67fa8c2531d44c81c4
#
_cell.length_a   1.000
_cell.length_b   1.000
_cell.length_c   1.000
_cell.angle_alpha   90.00
_cell.angle_beta   90.00
_cell.angle_gamma   90.00
#
_symmetry.space_group_name_H-M   'P 1'
#
loop_
_entity.id
_entity.type
_entity.pdbx_description
1 polymer ?
#
loop_
_entity_poly.entity_id
_entity_poly.type
_entity_poly.pdbx_seq_one_letter_code
_entity_poly.pdbx_strand_id
1 'polypeptide(L)'
;MPPNVTRCYHALAIDERRESFTVTRLNVDRSDARIEERWFRGVHSEVGGRNENIALSNIALKWMLQEAADFGLPVNGRKLAALDKTIDPTAAISENLDPLPDPARTRHPLDLYHPTAVARSLSVDETATFTVNAGEKFSWSGIRLIKGGEYTFDFDPDQIWKDGKLECGPSGWTVVGKANELNWLFERLIKHAEDDRRHPDADWFEVIGTLGNESDEARDMFRIGNGSRQVTPTCCTASRTT
;
A
#
# COMPACT_ATOMS: atom_id res chain seq x y z
N MET A 1 -7.85 11.79 30.24
CA MET A 1 -8.79 12.68 29.52
C MET A 1 -9.60 13.52 30.49
N PRO A 2 -10.04 14.75 30.12
CA PRO A 2 -10.94 15.56 30.95
C PRO A 2 -12.22 14.79 31.30
N PRO A 3 -12.80 15.01 32.50
CA PRO A 3 -13.94 14.23 32.98
C PRO A 3 -15.24 14.48 32.19
N ASN A 4 -15.33 15.61 31.50
CA ASN A 4 -16.48 15.97 30.67
C ASN A 4 -16.43 15.40 29.23
N VAL A 5 -15.36 14.70 28.87
CA VAL A 5 -15.24 13.99 27.58
C VAL A 5 -15.63 12.53 27.79
N THR A 6 -16.69 12.10 27.16
CA THR A 6 -17.24 10.74 27.30
C THR A 6 -16.54 9.74 26.37
N ARG A 7 -16.15 10.16 25.16
CA ARG A 7 -15.44 9.35 24.17
C ARG A 7 -14.48 10.19 23.35
N CYS A 8 -13.40 9.56 22.90
CA CYS A 8 -12.43 10.12 21.97
C CYS A 8 -12.03 9.04 20.96
N TYR A 9 -12.20 9.36 19.71
CA TYR A 9 -11.80 8.50 18.58
C TYR A 9 -10.67 9.18 17.83
N HIS A 10 -9.59 8.44 17.57
CA HIS A 10 -8.39 8.96 16.95
C HIS A 10 -7.97 8.06 15.79
N ALA A 11 -8.05 8.57 14.56
CA ALA A 11 -7.56 7.90 13.37
C ALA A 11 -6.06 8.18 13.18
N LEU A 12 -5.26 7.13 13.10
CA LEU A 12 -3.81 7.18 12.97
C LEU A 12 -3.37 6.73 11.58
N ALA A 13 -2.47 7.48 10.94
CA ALA A 13 -1.90 7.14 9.64
C ALA A 13 -0.71 6.18 9.80
N ILE A 14 -0.82 4.95 9.26
CA ILE A 14 0.20 3.92 9.46
C ILE A 14 1.41 4.12 8.53
N ASP A 15 1.20 4.72 7.36
CA ASP A 15 2.20 4.86 6.30
C ASP A 15 2.87 6.25 6.30
N GLU A 16 2.50 7.15 7.22
CA GLU A 16 3.17 8.44 7.36
C GLU A 16 4.58 8.27 7.90
N ARG A 17 5.57 8.76 7.16
CA ARG A 17 6.99 8.62 7.48
C ARG A 17 7.71 9.92 7.73
N ARG A 18 7.10 11.07 7.45
CA ARG A 18 7.76 12.36 7.66
C ARG A 18 7.98 12.64 9.14
N GLU A 19 9.20 12.98 9.51
CA GLU A 19 9.59 13.32 10.90
C GLU A 19 8.74 14.46 11.47
N SER A 20 8.43 15.46 10.64
CA SER A 20 7.58 16.61 11.01
C SER A 20 6.14 16.22 11.38
N PHE A 21 5.70 15.00 11.03
CA PHE A 21 4.36 14.46 11.33
C PHE A 21 4.40 13.32 12.33
N THR A 22 5.24 13.46 13.36
CA THR A 22 5.31 12.48 14.46
C THR A 22 3.92 12.26 15.07
N VAL A 23 3.56 11.00 15.26
CA VAL A 23 2.25 10.66 15.83
C VAL A 23 2.22 10.95 17.33
N THR A 24 1.22 11.72 17.78
CA THR A 24 0.94 11.89 19.20
C THR A 24 -0.08 10.86 19.64
N ARG A 25 0.36 9.87 20.39
CA ARG A 25 -0.52 8.82 20.93
C ARG A 25 -1.19 9.32 22.22
N LEU A 26 -2.46 8.99 22.34
CA LEU A 26 -3.29 9.37 23.49
C LEU A 26 -3.45 8.25 24.53
N ASN A 27 -3.41 7.00 24.10
CA ASN A 27 -3.76 5.85 24.94
C ASN A 27 -3.03 4.56 24.53
N VAL A 28 -1.70 4.59 24.52
CA VAL A 28 -0.86 3.47 24.02
C VAL A 28 -1.12 2.17 24.77
N ASP A 29 -1.25 2.24 26.09
CA ASP A 29 -1.49 1.09 26.97
C ASP A 29 -2.98 0.73 27.12
N ARG A 30 -3.86 1.50 26.47
CA ARG A 30 -5.31 1.35 26.55
C ARG A 30 -5.88 1.42 27.97
N SER A 31 -5.23 2.16 28.83
CA SER A 31 -5.65 2.34 30.22
C SER A 31 -6.93 3.16 30.38
N ASP A 32 -7.24 4.06 29.42
CA ASP A 32 -8.50 4.84 29.39
C ASP A 32 -9.45 4.27 28.35
N ALA A 33 -10.46 3.54 28.79
CA ALA A 33 -11.47 2.90 27.92
C ALA A 33 -12.34 3.91 27.13
N ARG A 34 -12.24 5.20 27.43
CA ARG A 34 -12.93 6.26 26.68
C ARG A 34 -12.21 6.64 25.40
N ILE A 35 -10.95 6.25 25.24
CA ILE A 35 -10.12 6.59 24.09
C ILE A 35 -9.95 5.36 23.20
N GLU A 36 -10.34 5.48 21.96
CA GLU A 36 -10.04 4.50 20.92
C GLU A 36 -9.13 5.14 19.87
N GLU A 37 -7.93 4.58 19.73
CA GLU A 37 -7.00 4.90 18.66
C GLU A 37 -6.97 3.74 17.67
N ARG A 38 -7.12 4.04 16.38
CA ARG A 38 -7.13 3.02 15.34
C ARG A 38 -6.24 3.42 14.17
N TRP A 39 -5.41 2.50 13.73
CA TRP A 39 -4.53 2.69 12.59
C TRP A 39 -5.29 2.46 11.28
N PHE A 40 -5.08 3.37 10.34
CA PHE A 40 -5.59 3.32 8.97
C PHE A 40 -4.44 3.34 8.00
N ARG A 41 -4.61 2.69 6.86
CA ARG A 41 -3.68 2.76 5.74
C ARG A 41 -3.68 4.17 5.16
N GLY A 42 -2.49 4.63 4.74
CA GLY A 42 -2.26 5.94 4.13
C GLY A 42 -1.39 6.86 4.98
N VAL A 43 -0.95 7.96 4.37
CA VAL A 43 -0.21 9.03 5.03
C VAL A 43 -1.17 9.99 5.74
N HIS A 44 -0.62 10.96 6.47
CA HIS A 44 -1.41 11.90 7.28
C HIS A 44 -2.58 12.57 6.52
N SER A 45 -2.32 13.05 5.31
CA SER A 45 -3.34 13.70 4.49
C SER A 45 -4.34 12.71 3.87
N GLU A 46 -3.99 11.46 3.73
CA GLU A 46 -4.92 10.41 3.25
C GLU A 46 -5.84 9.94 4.35
N VAL A 47 -5.39 9.88 5.58
CA VAL A 47 -6.26 9.56 6.73
C VAL A 47 -7.09 10.79 7.12
N GLY A 48 -6.48 11.98 7.12
CA GLY A 48 -7.14 13.24 7.52
C GLY A 48 -7.97 13.91 6.43
N GLY A 49 -7.87 13.45 5.17
CA GLY A 49 -8.47 14.10 4.00
C GLY A 49 -7.57 15.17 3.39
N ARG A 50 -7.95 15.70 2.22
CA ARG A 50 -7.30 16.73 1.39
C ARG A 50 -6.47 16.25 0.20
N ASN A 51 -6.26 14.96 -0.01
CA ASN A 51 -5.67 14.47 -1.24
C ASN A 51 -6.71 14.41 -2.36
N GLU A 52 -6.25 14.51 -3.61
CA GLU A 52 -7.11 14.33 -4.80
C GLU A 52 -7.74 12.93 -4.81
N ASN A 53 -6.97 11.90 -4.45
CA ASN A 53 -7.48 10.56 -4.28
C ASN A 53 -8.12 10.43 -2.89
N ILE A 54 -9.45 10.36 -2.87
CA ILE A 54 -10.25 10.26 -1.64
C ILE A 54 -10.49 8.81 -1.18
N ALA A 55 -9.96 7.83 -1.91
CA ALA A 55 -10.29 6.42 -1.67
C ALA A 55 -9.89 5.93 -0.27
N LEU A 56 -8.71 6.32 0.21
CA LEU A 56 -8.25 5.98 1.56
C LEU A 56 -8.88 6.88 2.63
N SER A 57 -9.01 8.19 2.37
CA SER A 57 -9.58 9.11 3.37
C SER A 57 -11.05 8.84 3.66
N ASN A 58 -11.80 8.35 2.68
CA ASN A 58 -13.19 7.97 2.89
C ASN A 58 -13.37 6.77 3.81
N ILE A 59 -12.35 5.94 4.00
CA ILE A 59 -12.36 4.84 4.98
C ILE A 59 -12.38 5.43 6.40
N ALA A 60 -11.43 6.31 6.71
CA ALA A 60 -11.35 6.97 8.01
C ALA A 60 -12.57 7.87 8.26
N LEU A 61 -13.01 8.63 7.24
CA LEU A 61 -14.20 9.45 7.31
C LEU A 61 -15.45 8.62 7.64
N LYS A 62 -15.65 7.51 6.96
CA LYS A 62 -16.80 6.64 7.21
C LYS A 62 -16.80 6.12 8.64
N TRP A 63 -15.67 5.61 9.11
CA TRP A 63 -15.52 5.14 10.49
C TRP A 63 -15.82 6.26 11.48
N MET A 64 -15.20 7.44 11.36
CA MET A 64 -15.45 8.56 12.27
C MET A 64 -16.90 9.01 12.30
N LEU A 65 -17.58 9.01 11.15
CA LEU A 65 -19.01 9.36 11.09
C LEU A 65 -19.90 8.29 11.73
N GLN A 66 -19.55 7.01 11.61
CA GLN A 66 -20.28 5.92 12.27
C GLN A 66 -20.17 6.04 13.79
N GLU A 67 -18.94 6.19 14.30
CA GLU A 67 -18.68 6.37 15.73
C GLU A 67 -19.40 7.63 16.27
N ALA A 68 -19.36 8.74 15.53
CA ALA A 68 -20.05 9.97 15.94
C ALA A 68 -21.58 9.83 15.94
N ALA A 69 -22.13 9.06 14.99
CA ALA A 69 -23.57 8.79 14.93
C ALA A 69 -24.05 8.01 16.15
N ASP A 70 -23.27 7.07 16.66
CA ASP A 70 -23.55 6.28 17.85
C ASP A 70 -23.63 7.16 19.13
N PHE A 71 -23.01 8.35 19.07
CA PHE A 71 -23.08 9.37 20.10
C PHE A 71 -24.04 10.54 19.78
N GLY A 72 -24.96 10.32 18.84
CA GLY A 72 -26.06 11.23 18.56
C GLY A 72 -25.78 12.32 17.53
N LEU A 73 -24.63 12.28 16.82
CA LEU A 73 -24.44 13.16 15.67
C LEU A 73 -25.42 12.79 14.55
N PRO A 74 -26.26 13.73 14.07
CA PRO A 74 -27.20 13.45 12.99
C PRO A 74 -26.41 13.25 11.67
N VAL A 75 -26.23 11.99 11.26
CA VAL A 75 -25.54 11.62 10.01
C VAL A 75 -26.55 11.24 8.94
N ASN A 76 -26.37 11.76 7.73
CA ASN A 76 -27.18 11.36 6.59
C ASN A 76 -26.78 9.96 6.10
N GLY A 77 -27.58 8.94 6.42
CA GLY A 77 -27.29 7.54 6.10
C GLY A 77 -27.10 7.27 4.60
N ARG A 78 -27.79 8.00 3.70
CA ARG A 78 -27.60 7.83 2.24
C ARG A 78 -26.22 8.34 1.80
N LYS A 79 -25.77 9.47 2.36
CA LYS A 79 -24.44 9.99 2.07
C LYS A 79 -23.35 9.09 2.67
N LEU A 80 -23.56 8.57 3.87
CA LEU A 80 -22.64 7.63 4.50
C LEU A 80 -22.48 6.36 3.67
N ALA A 81 -23.58 5.76 3.21
CA ALA A 81 -23.57 4.59 2.35
C ALA A 81 -22.93 4.86 0.96
N ALA A 82 -23.04 6.10 0.47
CA ALA A 82 -22.42 6.47 -0.80
C ALA A 82 -20.89 6.46 -0.75
N LEU A 83 -20.25 6.57 0.42
CA LEU A 83 -18.80 6.47 0.58
C LEU A 83 -18.28 5.10 0.15
N ASP A 84 -19.06 4.03 0.29
CA ASP A 84 -18.66 2.67 -0.08
C ASP A 84 -18.29 2.53 -1.57
N LYS A 85 -18.84 3.40 -2.42
CA LYS A 85 -18.53 3.41 -3.87
C LYS A 85 -17.19 4.05 -4.20
N THR A 86 -16.62 4.76 -3.26
CA THR A 86 -15.38 5.54 -3.44
C THR A 86 -14.22 5.00 -2.59
N ILE A 87 -14.49 4.04 -1.72
CA ILE A 87 -13.49 3.40 -0.87
C ILE A 87 -12.73 2.36 -1.70
N ASP A 88 -11.41 2.48 -1.71
CA ASP A 88 -10.50 1.46 -2.21
C ASP A 88 -9.34 1.28 -1.20
N PRO A 89 -9.34 0.19 -0.42
CA PRO A 89 -8.25 -0.09 0.52
C PRO A 89 -6.89 -0.32 -0.13
N THR A 90 -6.86 -0.60 -1.44
CA THR A 90 -5.63 -0.85 -2.20
C THR A 90 -5.13 0.37 -2.95
N ALA A 91 -5.86 1.49 -2.89
CA ALA A 91 -5.48 2.72 -3.57
C ALA A 91 -4.03 3.13 -3.26
N ALA A 92 -3.39 3.74 -4.24
CA ALA A 92 -2.03 4.25 -4.13
C ALA A 92 -1.88 5.20 -2.95
N ILE A 93 -0.76 5.09 -2.25
CA ILE A 93 -0.36 6.01 -1.18
C ILE A 93 0.47 7.12 -1.80
N SER A 94 0.17 8.36 -1.45
CA SER A 94 0.94 9.51 -1.91
C SER A 94 2.39 9.41 -1.40
N GLU A 95 3.34 9.62 -2.29
CA GLU A 95 4.75 9.66 -1.89
C GLU A 95 5.02 10.82 -0.93
N ASN A 96 5.65 10.51 0.16
CA ASN A 96 6.22 11.52 1.04
C ASN A 96 7.57 11.94 0.46
N LEU A 97 7.61 13.10 -0.16
CA LEU A 97 8.83 13.69 -0.73
C LEU A 97 9.77 14.26 0.36
N ASP A 98 9.92 13.58 1.47
CA ASP A 98 10.92 13.99 2.47
C ASP A 98 12.22 13.24 2.14
N PRO A 99 13.34 13.96 1.86
CA PRO A 99 14.59 13.33 1.43
C PRO A 99 15.34 12.58 2.53
N LEU A 100 14.83 12.59 3.77
CA LEU A 100 15.45 11.91 4.90
C LEU A 100 14.76 10.56 5.16
N PRO A 101 15.55 9.48 5.35
CA PRO A 101 15.00 8.19 5.70
C PRO A 101 14.34 8.27 7.08
N ASP A 102 13.04 8.02 7.12
CA ASP A 102 12.28 8.11 8.34
C ASP A 102 11.97 6.72 8.91
N PRO A 103 12.14 6.52 10.21
CA PRO A 103 11.81 5.26 10.86
C PRO A 103 10.32 4.97 10.75
N ALA A 104 9.99 3.74 10.43
CA ALA A 104 8.62 3.24 10.49
C ALA A 104 7.99 3.57 11.85
N ARG A 105 6.73 4.00 11.86
CA ARG A 105 6.03 4.36 13.09
C ARG A 105 6.03 3.22 14.11
N THR A 106 6.42 3.53 15.34
CA THR A 106 6.45 2.55 16.44
C THR A 106 5.02 2.06 16.71
N ARG A 107 4.83 0.76 16.68
CA ARG A 107 3.56 0.08 16.94
C ARG A 107 3.64 -0.62 18.30
N HIS A 108 2.49 -0.76 18.94
CA HIS A 108 2.36 -1.45 20.21
C HIS A 108 1.55 -2.74 20.03
N PRO A 109 1.82 -3.83 20.78
CA PRO A 109 1.06 -5.09 20.66
C PRO A 109 -0.45 -4.96 20.87
N LEU A 110 -0.90 -3.94 21.59
CA LEU A 110 -2.31 -3.65 21.84
C LEU A 110 -2.95 -2.71 20.82
N ASP A 111 -2.24 -2.31 19.79
CA ASP A 111 -2.78 -1.41 18.77
C ASP A 111 -3.97 -2.00 18.04
N LEU A 112 -4.98 -1.17 17.79
CA LEU A 112 -6.12 -1.51 16.95
C LEU A 112 -5.86 -1.04 15.52
N TYR A 113 -6.31 -1.85 14.58
CA TYR A 113 -6.22 -1.55 13.15
C TYR A 113 -7.62 -1.55 12.56
N HIS A 114 -7.89 -0.61 11.66
CA HIS A 114 -9.07 -0.74 10.83
C HIS A 114 -8.93 -1.98 9.95
N PRO A 115 -9.99 -2.76 9.69
CA PRO A 115 -9.89 -4.00 8.90
C PRO A 115 -9.22 -3.81 7.53
N THR A 116 -9.39 -2.64 6.90
CA THR A 116 -8.76 -2.31 5.61
C THR A 116 -7.27 -1.99 5.69
N ALA A 117 -6.73 -1.81 6.89
CA ALA A 117 -5.29 -1.60 7.10
C ALA A 117 -4.54 -2.91 7.39
N VAL A 118 -5.24 -4.04 7.40
CA VAL A 118 -4.69 -5.38 7.65
C VAL A 118 -4.90 -6.23 6.42
N ALA A 119 -3.86 -6.97 6.03
CA ALA A 119 -3.99 -7.92 4.94
C ALA A 119 -5.00 -9.01 5.28
N ARG A 120 -5.90 -9.34 4.34
CA ARG A 120 -6.85 -10.43 4.43
C ARG A 120 -6.36 -11.68 3.71
N SER A 121 -6.74 -12.85 4.17
CA SER A 121 -6.51 -14.10 3.44
C SER A 121 -7.64 -14.32 2.42
N LEU A 122 -7.29 -14.90 1.27
CA LEU A 122 -8.27 -15.36 0.30
C LEU A 122 -8.81 -16.73 0.70
N SER A 123 -10.08 -16.98 0.41
CA SER A 123 -10.67 -18.31 0.42
C SER A 123 -10.16 -19.14 -0.77
N VAL A 124 -10.38 -20.44 -0.77
CA VAL A 124 -10.08 -21.28 -1.94
C VAL A 124 -10.91 -20.78 -3.14
N ASP A 125 -10.28 -20.68 -4.30
CA ASP A 125 -10.86 -20.17 -5.55
C ASP A 125 -11.35 -18.71 -5.50
N GLU A 126 -11.03 -17.96 -4.45
CA GLU A 126 -11.32 -16.52 -4.38
C GLU A 126 -10.29 -15.71 -5.18
N THR A 127 -10.77 -14.78 -6.00
CA THR A 127 -9.95 -13.82 -6.73
C THR A 127 -10.05 -12.43 -6.09
N ALA A 128 -8.93 -11.73 -6.00
CA ALA A 128 -8.88 -10.34 -5.59
C ALA A 128 -8.11 -9.52 -6.62
N THR A 129 -8.64 -8.35 -6.95
CA THR A 129 -7.98 -7.39 -7.83
C THR A 129 -7.45 -6.22 -7.02
N PHE A 130 -6.27 -5.74 -7.37
CA PHE A 130 -5.68 -4.53 -6.79
C PHE A 130 -4.86 -3.79 -7.86
N THR A 131 -4.65 -2.50 -7.63
CA THR A 131 -3.91 -1.66 -8.56
C THR A 131 -2.45 -1.58 -8.17
N VAL A 132 -1.56 -1.76 -9.16
CA VAL A 132 -0.13 -1.49 -9.04
C VAL A 132 0.15 -0.10 -9.57
N ASN A 133 0.73 0.77 -8.75
CA ASN A 133 1.15 2.09 -9.17
C ASN A 133 2.63 2.07 -9.55
N ALA A 134 2.92 2.32 -10.82
CA ALA A 134 4.30 2.35 -11.33
C ALA A 134 5.19 3.43 -10.70
N GLY A 135 4.61 4.48 -10.09
CA GLY A 135 5.33 5.51 -9.34
C GLY A 135 5.69 5.12 -7.91
N GLU A 136 5.17 4.00 -7.39
CA GLU A 136 5.46 3.55 -6.03
C GLU A 136 6.56 2.48 -6.01
N LYS A 137 7.41 2.54 -4.98
CA LYS A 137 8.39 1.48 -4.75
C LYS A 137 7.73 0.13 -4.48
N PHE A 138 6.61 0.13 -3.74
CA PHE A 138 5.83 -1.05 -3.39
C PHE A 138 4.35 -0.71 -3.38
N SER A 139 3.56 -1.35 -4.22
CA SER A 139 2.10 -1.30 -4.15
C SER A 139 1.58 -2.45 -3.28
N TRP A 140 0.80 -2.12 -2.26
CA TRP A 140 0.30 -3.11 -1.31
C TRP A 140 -0.97 -3.80 -1.83
N SER A 141 -0.95 -5.11 -1.95
CA SER A 141 -2.10 -5.89 -2.42
C SER A 141 -3.24 -6.04 -1.39
N GLY A 142 -2.95 -5.84 -0.11
CA GLY A 142 -3.90 -6.16 0.96
C GLY A 142 -4.15 -7.65 1.17
N ILE A 143 -3.39 -8.52 0.52
CA ILE A 143 -3.57 -9.98 0.60
C ILE A 143 -2.49 -10.59 1.47
N ARG A 144 -2.93 -11.43 2.41
CA ARG A 144 -2.06 -12.29 3.20
C ARG A 144 -1.95 -13.65 2.53
N LEU A 145 -0.74 -14.03 2.14
CA LEU A 145 -0.46 -15.35 1.64
C LEU A 145 -0.21 -16.31 2.79
N ILE A 146 -0.82 -17.48 2.73
CA ILE A 146 -0.71 -18.53 3.76
C ILE A 146 0.39 -19.50 3.32
N LYS A 147 1.26 -19.87 4.25
CA LYS A 147 2.33 -20.84 3.99
C LYS A 147 1.77 -22.12 3.36
N GLY A 148 2.36 -22.55 2.25
CA GLY A 148 1.97 -23.75 1.53
C GLY A 148 0.70 -23.62 0.68
N GLY A 149 0.04 -22.47 0.68
CA GLY A 149 -1.04 -22.17 -0.26
C GLY A 149 -0.51 -21.93 -1.66
N GLU A 150 -1.30 -22.27 -2.67
CA GLU A 150 -0.99 -22.00 -4.07
C GLU A 150 -1.74 -20.74 -4.50
N TYR A 151 -1.01 -19.75 -5.04
CA TYR A 151 -1.56 -18.47 -5.47
C TYR A 151 -1.14 -18.21 -6.92
N THR A 152 -2.08 -17.75 -7.71
CA THR A 152 -1.81 -17.31 -9.08
C THR A 152 -1.92 -15.79 -9.13
N PHE A 153 -0.88 -15.15 -9.64
CA PHE A 153 -0.85 -13.73 -9.91
C PHE A 153 -1.00 -13.53 -11.41
N ASP A 154 -2.06 -12.83 -11.80
CA ASP A 154 -2.31 -12.46 -13.19
C ASP A 154 -2.15 -10.95 -13.33
N PHE A 155 -1.52 -10.53 -14.41
CA PHE A 155 -1.41 -9.14 -14.77
C PHE A 155 -1.98 -8.95 -16.19
N ASP A 156 -2.76 -7.88 -16.39
CA ASP A 156 -3.31 -7.56 -17.70
C ASP A 156 -2.16 -7.21 -18.67
N PRO A 157 -1.92 -8.01 -19.70
CA PRO A 157 -0.80 -7.83 -20.62
C PRO A 157 -0.89 -6.55 -21.46
N ASP A 158 -2.10 -5.97 -21.58
CA ASP A 158 -2.34 -4.76 -22.36
C ASP A 158 -2.08 -3.48 -21.54
N GLN A 159 -1.75 -3.60 -20.24
CA GLN A 159 -1.38 -2.45 -19.42
C GLN A 159 -0.05 -1.85 -19.89
N ILE A 160 -0.02 -0.53 -20.01
CA ILE A 160 1.16 0.23 -20.41
C ILE A 160 1.40 1.33 -19.39
N TRP A 161 2.65 1.49 -18.98
CA TRP A 161 3.11 2.64 -18.21
C TRP A 161 4.25 3.36 -18.92
N LYS A 162 4.51 4.58 -18.49
CA LYS A 162 5.48 5.47 -19.13
C LYS A 162 6.49 5.96 -18.11
N ASP A 163 7.75 5.96 -18.52
CA ASP A 163 8.81 6.71 -17.87
C ASP A 163 9.41 7.70 -18.89
N GLY A 164 9.03 8.94 -18.75
CA GLY A 164 9.38 9.98 -19.73
C GLY A 164 8.82 9.66 -21.14
N LYS A 165 9.70 9.27 -22.06
CA LYS A 165 9.34 8.87 -23.44
C LYS A 165 9.27 7.36 -23.63
N LEU A 166 9.69 6.59 -22.63
CA LEU A 166 9.69 5.14 -22.71
C LEU A 166 8.31 4.61 -22.30
N GLU A 167 7.77 3.76 -23.15
CA GLU A 167 6.56 3.01 -22.86
C GLU A 167 6.92 1.54 -22.68
N CYS A 168 6.40 0.90 -21.65
CA CYS A 168 6.57 -0.52 -21.45
C CYS A 168 5.34 -1.16 -20.83
N GLY A 169 5.18 -2.45 -21.10
CA GLY A 169 4.17 -3.29 -20.50
C GLY A 169 4.71 -4.09 -19.30
N PRO A 170 3.92 -5.04 -18.79
CA PRO A 170 4.26 -5.82 -17.59
C PRO A 170 5.56 -6.62 -17.66
N SER A 171 6.01 -6.98 -18.87
CA SER A 171 7.28 -7.68 -19.09
C SER A 171 8.52 -6.78 -18.95
N GLY A 172 8.32 -5.47 -18.82
CA GLY A 172 9.44 -4.53 -18.85
C GLY A 172 10.16 -4.49 -20.19
N TRP A 173 11.45 -4.13 -20.18
CA TRP A 173 12.28 -4.09 -21.36
C TRP A 173 13.78 -4.29 -21.05
N THR A 174 14.52 -4.77 -22.03
CA THR A 174 16.00 -4.86 -21.96
C THR A 174 16.65 -3.63 -22.60
N VAL A 175 17.87 -3.30 -22.18
CA VAL A 175 18.65 -2.22 -22.82
C VAL A 175 18.83 -2.48 -24.32
N VAL A 176 19.05 -3.73 -24.71
CA VAL A 176 19.17 -4.13 -26.12
C VAL A 176 17.86 -3.89 -26.88
N GLY A 177 16.71 -4.20 -26.27
CA GLY A 177 15.39 -4.01 -26.89
C GLY A 177 15.01 -2.54 -27.10
N LYS A 178 15.56 -1.62 -26.33
CA LYS A 178 15.30 -0.17 -26.37
C LYS A 178 16.44 0.68 -26.91
N ALA A 179 17.47 0.06 -27.46
CA ALA A 179 18.67 0.76 -27.95
C ALA A 179 18.40 1.90 -28.92
N ASN A 180 17.34 1.79 -29.75
CA ASN A 180 16.95 2.82 -30.72
C ASN A 180 16.16 3.99 -30.07
N GLU A 181 15.63 3.80 -28.88
CA GLU A 181 14.81 4.80 -28.16
C GLU A 181 15.64 5.57 -27.12
N LEU A 182 16.76 4.99 -26.68
CA LEU A 182 17.68 5.59 -25.71
C LEU A 182 18.78 6.36 -26.42
N ASN A 183 19.17 7.53 -25.90
CA ASN A 183 20.40 8.14 -26.34
C ASN A 183 21.61 7.41 -25.72
N TRP A 184 22.79 7.49 -26.39
CA TRP A 184 23.99 6.75 -26.01
C TRP A 184 24.45 6.96 -24.55
N LEU A 185 24.17 8.14 -23.98
CA LEU A 185 24.52 8.48 -22.59
C LEU A 185 23.63 7.73 -21.60
N PHE A 186 22.35 7.63 -21.91
CA PHE A 186 21.37 6.91 -21.11
C PHE A 186 21.62 5.41 -21.12
N GLU A 187 21.94 4.83 -22.30
CA GLU A 187 22.33 3.42 -22.41
C GLU A 187 23.54 3.11 -21.52
N ARG A 188 24.54 4.01 -21.50
CA ARG A 188 25.73 3.82 -20.68
C ARG A 188 25.43 3.87 -19.19
N LEU A 189 24.54 4.78 -18.76
CA LEU A 189 24.11 4.89 -17.37
C LEU A 189 23.35 3.64 -16.92
N ILE A 190 22.40 3.16 -17.73
CA ILE A 190 21.60 1.98 -17.42
C ILE A 190 22.48 0.73 -17.36
N LYS A 191 23.44 0.56 -18.28
CA LYS A 191 24.38 -0.56 -18.23
C LYS A 191 25.27 -0.57 -16.97
N HIS A 192 25.56 0.59 -16.40
CA HIS A 192 26.28 0.68 -15.12
C HIS A 192 25.37 0.39 -13.91
N ALA A 193 24.07 0.58 -14.05
CA ALA A 193 23.08 0.33 -13.03
C ALA A 193 22.43 -1.08 -13.12
N GLU A 194 22.94 -1.95 -14.00
CA GLU A 194 22.37 -3.31 -14.14
C GLU A 194 22.44 -4.13 -12.86
N ASP A 195 23.47 -3.93 -12.05
CA ASP A 195 23.63 -4.59 -10.76
C ASP A 195 22.70 -4.01 -9.67
N ASP A 196 22.13 -2.82 -9.93
CA ASP A 196 21.20 -2.15 -9.01
C ASP A 196 19.72 -2.56 -9.23
N ARG A 197 19.45 -3.48 -10.15
CA ARG A 197 18.09 -4.01 -10.35
C ARG A 197 17.61 -4.74 -9.11
N ARG A 198 16.37 -4.52 -8.71
CA ARG A 198 15.77 -5.14 -7.53
C ARG A 198 15.73 -6.66 -7.59
N HIS A 199 15.53 -7.20 -8.78
CA HIS A 199 15.60 -8.64 -9.03
C HIS A 199 16.61 -8.89 -10.17
N PRO A 200 17.66 -9.70 -9.94
CA PRO A 200 18.76 -9.84 -10.90
C PRO A 200 18.31 -10.40 -12.25
N ASP A 201 17.29 -11.24 -12.26
CA ASP A 201 16.78 -11.89 -13.47
C ASP A 201 15.60 -11.16 -14.12
N ALA A 202 15.09 -10.07 -13.51
CA ALA A 202 13.97 -9.31 -14.06
C ALA A 202 14.47 -8.25 -15.05
N ASP A 203 13.65 -7.95 -16.05
CA ASP A 203 13.90 -6.85 -16.96
C ASP A 203 13.62 -5.47 -16.29
N TRP A 204 14.15 -4.41 -16.89
CA TRP A 204 13.85 -3.06 -16.43
C TRP A 204 12.34 -2.78 -16.53
N PHE A 205 11.74 -2.23 -15.47
CA PHE A 205 10.31 -1.95 -15.36
C PHE A 205 9.40 -3.19 -15.47
N GLU A 206 9.93 -4.39 -15.34
CA GLU A 206 9.11 -5.59 -15.23
C GLU A 206 8.33 -5.59 -13.92
N VAL A 207 7.10 -6.08 -13.97
CA VAL A 207 6.30 -6.29 -12.76
C VAL A 207 6.86 -7.45 -11.97
N ILE A 208 7.28 -7.16 -10.75
CA ILE A 208 7.75 -8.13 -9.78
C ILE A 208 6.89 -8.09 -8.52
N GLY A 209 6.69 -9.23 -7.90
CA GLY A 209 6.04 -9.34 -6.59
C GLY A 209 7.08 -9.58 -5.51
N THR A 210 6.79 -9.14 -4.28
CA THR A 210 7.59 -9.47 -3.11
C THR A 210 6.74 -10.11 -2.02
N LEU A 211 7.31 -11.09 -1.33
CA LEU A 211 6.73 -11.71 -0.15
C LEU A 211 7.23 -10.95 1.09
N GLY A 212 6.32 -10.36 1.84
CA GLY A 212 6.65 -9.61 3.04
C GLY A 212 6.46 -8.10 2.91
N ASN A 213 6.77 -7.42 3.99
CA ASN A 213 6.60 -5.97 4.09
C ASN A 213 7.92 -5.29 3.71
N GLU A 214 8.06 -4.90 2.44
CA GLU A 214 9.16 -4.06 1.98
C GLU A 214 10.55 -4.76 2.01
N SER A 215 10.58 -6.08 1.77
CA SER A 215 11.87 -6.75 1.61
C SER A 215 12.50 -6.37 0.27
N ASP A 216 13.70 -5.82 0.32
CA ASP A 216 14.55 -5.58 -0.86
C ASP A 216 15.45 -6.80 -1.16
N GLU A 217 15.26 -7.93 -0.47
CA GLU A 217 16.04 -9.14 -0.73
C GLU A 217 15.45 -9.92 -1.91
N ALA A 218 16.27 -10.19 -2.92
CA ALA A 218 15.86 -10.89 -4.14
C ALA A 218 15.21 -12.27 -3.87
N ARG A 219 15.57 -12.94 -2.76
CA ARG A 219 14.96 -14.21 -2.34
C ARG A 219 13.48 -14.13 -2.02
N ASP A 220 12.99 -12.95 -1.65
CA ASP A 220 11.59 -12.70 -1.29
C ASP A 220 10.80 -12.18 -2.49
N MET A 221 11.47 -11.98 -3.64
CA MET A 221 10.89 -11.45 -4.86
C MET A 221 10.62 -12.55 -5.88
N PHE A 222 9.63 -12.32 -6.72
CA PHE A 222 9.31 -13.18 -7.86
C PHE A 222 8.84 -12.36 -9.05
N ARG A 223 9.21 -12.80 -10.25
CA ARG A 223 8.79 -12.16 -11.50
C ARG A 223 7.34 -12.50 -11.79
N ILE A 224 6.56 -11.53 -12.20
CA ILE A 224 5.19 -11.71 -12.71
C ILE A 224 5.20 -11.53 -14.22
N GLY A 225 5.77 -10.44 -14.73
CA GLY A 225 5.82 -10.14 -16.17
C GLY A 225 4.43 -9.95 -16.76
N ASN A 226 4.27 -10.31 -18.05
CA ASN A 226 2.98 -10.27 -18.74
C ASN A 226 2.34 -11.67 -18.78
N GLY A 227 1.89 -12.16 -17.67
CA GLY A 227 1.29 -13.49 -17.67
C GLY A 227 0.86 -13.92 -16.29
N SER A 228 0.61 -15.22 -16.19
CA SER A 228 0.20 -15.88 -14.96
C SER A 228 1.41 -16.43 -14.24
N ARG A 229 1.58 -16.11 -12.96
CA ARG A 229 2.66 -16.62 -12.13
C ARG A 229 2.11 -17.35 -10.91
N GLN A 230 2.44 -18.62 -10.79
CA GLN A 230 2.14 -19.38 -9.57
C GLN A 230 3.23 -19.19 -8.51
N VAL A 231 2.80 -18.98 -7.28
CA VAL A 231 3.65 -18.77 -6.12
C VAL A 231 3.15 -19.60 -4.95
N THR A 232 4.07 -20.32 -4.31
CA THR A 232 3.80 -21.06 -3.08
C THR A 232 4.66 -20.49 -1.95
N PRO A 233 4.10 -19.65 -1.07
CA PRO A 233 4.86 -19.02 0.00
C PRO A 233 5.44 -20.04 0.98
N THR A 234 6.68 -19.85 1.36
CA THR A 234 7.38 -20.67 2.38
C THR A 234 7.15 -20.15 3.80
N CYS A 235 6.63 -18.94 3.95
CA CYS A 235 6.23 -18.32 5.21
C CYS A 235 4.87 -17.61 5.06
N CYS A 236 4.24 -17.25 6.18
CA CYS A 236 3.02 -16.44 6.16
C CYS A 236 3.40 -14.96 6.06
N THR A 237 3.10 -14.31 4.94
CA THR A 237 3.46 -12.92 4.69
C THR A 237 2.32 -12.16 4.00
N ALA A 238 2.31 -10.84 4.13
CA ALA A 238 1.52 -9.99 3.24
C ALA A 238 2.31 -9.79 1.94
N SER A 239 1.68 -9.98 0.79
CA SER A 239 2.31 -9.74 -0.51
C SER A 239 2.26 -8.27 -0.89
N ARG A 240 3.33 -7.79 -1.53
CA ARG A 240 3.39 -6.50 -2.21
C ARG A 240 3.92 -6.70 -3.63
N THR A 241 3.56 -5.81 -4.52
CA THR A 241 4.08 -5.76 -5.90
C THR A 241 4.87 -4.48 -6.10
N THR A 242 5.92 -4.54 -6.87
CA THR A 242 6.82 -3.41 -7.20
C THR A 242 6.89 -3.19 -8.69
#